data_6cd52ca719d49cc3e018f2e21687d41a
#
_entry.id   6cd52ca719d49cc3e018f2e21687d41a
#
_cell.length_a   1.000
_cell.length_b   1.000
_cell.length_c   1.000
_cell.angle_alpha   90.00
_cell.angle_beta   90.00
_cell.angle_gamma   90.00
#
_symmetry.space_group_name_H-M   'P 1'
#
loop_
_entity.id
_entity.type
_entity.pdbx_description
1 polymer ?
#
loop_
_entity_poly.entity_id
_entity_poly.type
_entity_poly.pdbx_seq_one_letter_code
_entity_poly.pdbx_strand_id
1 'polypeptide(L)'
;VGNLLAAVVSAETAGSEESQSYLERMFSSDGFHAPSITEFFPAAIFGDGTIFEFNRIMLIRVIAAVALIAVFWVVASRAKVVPGRFQASIEFVLDFVKDQIVEPVMGEHGKKYLPFLTTLFVAIVFFNITGVIPFLNIASTSLIGLPIFMAVWVYILYLSQGIKKFGVGGYLKNNLFPPGVPKFVYILLTPIEFLQVFILRPATLALRLAANMISGHLLLVLCFAATQYFFFEAAGALKAMSAVTFVAGFAFVLFEIFVALLQAYVFVMLSTVYLNMAIEEEH
;
A
#
# COMPACT_ATOMS: atom_id res chain seq x y z
N VAL A 1 26.97 -24.94 20.99
CA VAL A 1 25.64 -24.79 21.62
C VAL A 1 25.63 -23.59 22.57
N GLY A 2 26.73 -23.37 23.35
CA GLY A 2 26.83 -22.24 24.29
C GLY A 2 26.80 -20.86 23.62
N ASN A 3 27.43 -20.70 22.45
CA ASN A 3 27.47 -19.41 21.72
C ASN A 3 26.14 -19.07 21.03
N LEU A 4 25.34 -20.06 20.66
CA LEU A 4 24.02 -19.84 20.06
C LEU A 4 22.99 -19.39 21.12
N LEU A 5 23.04 -19.98 22.31
CA LEU A 5 22.22 -19.58 23.46
C LEU A 5 22.58 -18.15 23.92
N ALA A 6 23.87 -17.81 23.97
CA ALA A 6 24.30 -16.46 24.30
C ALA A 6 23.86 -15.43 23.26
N ALA A 7 23.89 -15.77 21.97
CA ALA A 7 23.42 -14.89 20.89
C ALA A 7 21.89 -14.72 20.91
N VAL A 8 21.14 -15.76 21.21
CA VAL A 8 19.66 -15.67 21.34
C VAL A 8 19.29 -14.85 22.57
N VAL A 9 19.95 -15.05 23.71
CA VAL A 9 19.71 -14.27 24.93
C VAL A 9 20.11 -12.79 24.75
N SER A 10 21.22 -12.51 24.05
CA SER A 10 21.62 -11.12 23.77
C SER A 10 20.70 -10.43 22.75
N ALA A 11 20.16 -11.14 21.76
CA ALA A 11 19.17 -10.60 20.85
C ALA A 11 17.82 -10.35 21.55
N GLU A 12 17.42 -11.23 22.45
CA GLU A 12 16.19 -11.10 23.24
C GLU A 12 16.30 -9.96 24.26
N THR A 13 17.46 -9.78 24.89
CA THR A 13 17.73 -8.64 25.79
C THR A 13 17.86 -7.32 25.02
N ALA A 14 18.49 -7.28 23.85
CA ALA A 14 18.56 -6.08 23.03
C ALA A 14 17.17 -5.64 22.52
N GLY A 15 16.35 -6.58 22.06
CA GLY A 15 14.97 -6.30 21.65
C GLY A 15 14.07 -5.88 22.81
N SER A 16 14.30 -6.43 24.01
CA SER A 16 13.56 -6.02 25.23
C SER A 16 14.04 -4.66 25.76
N GLU A 17 15.33 -4.36 25.69
CA GLU A 17 15.88 -3.06 26.09
C GLU A 17 15.43 -1.95 25.14
N GLU A 18 15.35 -2.23 23.84
CA GLU A 18 14.89 -1.25 22.86
C GLU A 18 13.38 -1.00 22.96
N SER A 19 12.59 -2.06 23.21
CA SER A 19 11.14 -1.91 23.45
C SER A 19 10.86 -1.27 24.81
N GLN A 20 11.64 -1.55 25.84
CA GLN A 20 11.56 -0.86 27.13
C GLN A 20 12.03 0.59 27.02
N SER A 21 13.14 0.85 26.32
CA SER A 21 13.58 2.21 26.02
C SER A 21 12.54 3.01 25.21
N TYR A 22 11.82 2.35 24.30
CA TYR A 22 10.71 2.98 23.56
C TYR A 22 9.52 3.28 24.48
N LEU A 23 9.13 2.34 25.33
CA LEU A 23 8.08 2.54 26.30
C LEU A 23 8.48 3.57 27.39
N GLU A 24 9.72 3.52 27.88
CA GLU A 24 10.24 4.51 28.81
C GLU A 24 10.30 5.93 28.21
N ARG A 25 10.65 6.07 26.93
CA ARG A 25 10.58 7.36 26.21
C ARG A 25 9.14 7.82 26.00
N MET A 26 8.19 6.91 25.78
CA MET A 26 6.76 7.25 25.69
C MET A 26 6.16 7.66 27.04
N PHE A 27 6.69 7.12 28.14
CA PHE A 27 6.20 7.38 29.50
C PHE A 27 7.14 8.24 30.33
N SER A 28 8.33 8.65 29.82
CA SER A 28 9.21 9.57 30.50
C SER A 28 8.66 10.99 30.42
N SER A 29 8.75 11.72 31.51
CA SER A 29 8.30 13.10 31.66
C SER A 29 9.14 14.15 30.90
N ASP A 30 9.99 13.71 29.96
CA ASP A 30 10.92 14.58 29.24
C ASP A 30 10.31 15.32 28.01
N GLY A 31 9.01 15.55 28.02
CA GLY A 31 8.36 16.38 27.01
C GLY A 31 7.75 15.62 25.84
N PHE A 32 7.02 16.34 25.00
CA PHE A 32 6.36 15.82 23.80
C PHE A 32 7.38 15.35 22.75
N HIS A 33 7.39 14.06 22.43
CA HIS A 33 8.16 13.49 21.33
C HIS A 33 7.28 13.41 20.07
N ALA A 34 7.62 14.23 19.06
CA ALA A 34 6.96 14.15 17.77
C ALA A 34 7.31 12.83 17.06
N PRO A 35 6.34 12.15 16.42
CA PRO A 35 6.58 10.95 15.65
C PRO A 35 7.60 11.19 14.53
N SER A 36 8.47 10.23 14.29
CA SER A 36 9.52 10.32 13.28
C SER A 36 9.47 9.17 12.29
N ILE A 37 10.12 9.35 11.14
CA ILE A 37 10.21 8.33 10.08
C ILE A 37 10.93 7.06 10.59
N THR A 38 11.71 7.15 11.67
CA THR A 38 12.40 6.00 12.26
C THR A 38 11.45 4.93 12.80
N GLU A 39 10.19 5.28 13.12
CA GLU A 39 9.16 4.33 13.57
C GLU A 39 8.79 3.28 12.49
N PHE A 40 9.06 3.60 11.21
CA PHE A 40 8.84 2.67 10.11
C PHE A 40 9.99 1.68 9.91
N PHE A 41 11.06 1.79 10.70
CA PHE A 41 12.22 0.89 10.66
C PHE A 41 12.41 0.21 12.02
N PRO A 42 11.46 -0.65 12.45
CA PRO A 42 11.59 -1.36 13.70
C PRO A 42 12.75 -2.35 13.65
N ALA A 43 13.35 -2.61 14.81
CA ALA A 43 14.42 -3.60 14.97
C ALA A 43 14.06 -4.96 14.37
N ALA A 44 15.04 -5.66 13.84
CA ALA A 44 14.88 -6.98 13.25
C ALA A 44 14.52 -8.00 14.34
N ILE A 45 13.52 -8.84 14.11
CA ILE A 45 13.20 -10.00 14.95
C ILE A 45 14.18 -11.14 14.66
N PHE A 46 14.55 -11.31 13.38
CA PHE A 46 15.50 -12.31 12.90
C PHE A 46 16.32 -11.75 11.75
N GLY A 47 17.62 -12.16 11.67
CA GLY A 47 18.45 -11.89 10.51
C GLY A 47 19.00 -10.48 10.44
N ASP A 48 19.27 -9.86 11.58
CA ASP A 48 19.81 -8.51 11.70
C ASP A 48 21.07 -8.33 10.83
N GLY A 49 21.08 -7.28 9.98
CA GLY A 49 22.17 -7.00 9.04
C GLY A 49 22.25 -7.90 7.81
N THR A 50 21.27 -8.77 7.56
CA THR A 50 21.21 -9.62 6.35
C THR A 50 20.13 -9.14 5.38
N ILE A 51 20.23 -9.59 4.09
CA ILE A 51 19.21 -9.29 3.06
C ILE A 51 17.83 -9.86 3.43
N PHE A 52 17.77 -10.84 4.33
CA PHE A 52 16.56 -11.49 4.84
C PHE A 52 16.19 -11.02 6.25
N GLU A 53 16.38 -9.74 6.53
CA GLU A 53 15.94 -9.13 7.77
C GLU A 53 14.42 -9.26 7.93
N PHE A 54 14.00 -9.98 8.98
CA PHE A 54 12.59 -10.19 9.30
C PHE A 54 12.19 -9.30 10.47
N ASN A 55 11.45 -8.25 10.17
CA ASN A 55 10.98 -7.29 11.16
C ASN A 55 9.45 -7.41 11.38
N ARG A 56 8.91 -6.66 12.35
CA ARG A 56 7.49 -6.63 12.67
C ARG A 56 6.60 -6.33 11.45
N ILE A 57 7.04 -5.45 10.56
CA ILE A 57 6.27 -5.09 9.35
C ILE A 57 6.20 -6.27 8.37
N MET A 58 7.30 -7.02 8.21
CA MET A 58 7.30 -8.25 7.42
C MET A 58 6.33 -9.29 7.99
N LEU A 59 6.31 -9.46 9.31
CA LEU A 59 5.35 -10.35 9.97
C LEU A 59 3.91 -9.96 9.67
N ILE A 60 3.56 -8.67 9.83
CA ILE A 60 2.23 -8.16 9.52
C ILE A 60 1.87 -8.39 8.04
N ARG A 61 2.81 -8.18 7.12
CA ARG A 61 2.62 -8.46 5.68
C ARG A 61 2.30 -9.92 5.41
N VAL A 62 3.06 -10.82 6.01
CA VAL A 62 2.85 -12.27 5.84
C VAL A 62 1.48 -12.68 6.41
N ILE A 63 1.14 -12.21 7.60
CA ILE A 63 -0.17 -12.48 8.21
C ILE A 63 -1.29 -11.94 7.33
N ALA A 64 -1.18 -10.69 6.86
CA ALA A 64 -2.16 -10.08 5.98
C ALA A 64 -2.29 -10.83 4.64
N ALA A 65 -1.18 -11.23 4.02
CA ALA A 65 -1.20 -12.02 2.79
C ALA A 65 -1.87 -13.39 2.98
N VAL A 66 -1.52 -14.11 4.06
CA VAL A 66 -2.14 -15.40 4.40
C VAL A 66 -3.64 -15.24 4.66
N ALA A 67 -4.02 -14.21 5.41
CA ALA A 67 -5.43 -13.92 5.69
C ALA A 67 -6.21 -13.59 4.40
N LEU A 68 -5.62 -12.79 3.49
CA LEU A 68 -6.21 -12.48 2.20
C LEU A 68 -6.41 -13.74 1.35
N ILE A 69 -5.39 -14.59 1.25
CA ILE A 69 -5.48 -15.87 0.52
C ILE A 69 -6.55 -16.76 1.14
N ALA A 70 -6.62 -16.86 2.48
CA ALA A 70 -7.63 -17.63 3.18
C ALA A 70 -9.06 -17.12 2.90
N VAL A 71 -9.26 -15.81 2.87
CA VAL A 71 -10.55 -15.19 2.52
C VAL A 71 -10.98 -15.61 1.11
N PHE A 72 -10.12 -15.43 0.11
CA PHE A 72 -10.42 -15.83 -1.27
C PHE A 72 -10.65 -17.34 -1.41
N TRP A 73 -9.85 -18.14 -0.72
CA TRP A 73 -10.00 -19.60 -0.69
C TRP A 73 -11.37 -20.02 -0.12
N VAL A 74 -11.78 -19.45 1.01
CA VAL A 74 -13.08 -19.74 1.64
C VAL A 74 -14.23 -19.34 0.74
N VAL A 75 -14.17 -18.17 0.10
CA VAL A 75 -15.20 -17.72 -0.83
C VAL A 75 -15.27 -18.63 -2.05
N ALA A 76 -14.14 -18.95 -2.67
CA ALA A 76 -14.10 -19.79 -3.84
C ALA A 76 -14.56 -21.23 -3.56
N SER A 77 -14.16 -21.82 -2.41
CA SER A 77 -14.51 -23.19 -2.04
C SER A 77 -15.96 -23.37 -1.59
N ARG A 78 -16.61 -22.29 -1.12
CA ARG A 78 -17.99 -22.31 -0.62
C ARG A 78 -18.98 -21.53 -1.50
N ALA A 79 -18.57 -21.16 -2.71
CA ALA A 79 -19.40 -20.43 -3.64
C ALA A 79 -20.71 -21.18 -3.95
N LYS A 80 -21.86 -20.51 -3.78
CA LYS A 80 -23.19 -21.03 -4.04
C LYS A 80 -23.88 -20.16 -5.06
N VAL A 81 -24.82 -20.72 -5.83
CA VAL A 81 -25.65 -19.99 -6.81
C VAL A 81 -26.49 -18.90 -6.12
N VAL A 82 -26.97 -19.18 -4.89
CA VAL A 82 -27.61 -18.15 -4.04
C VAL A 82 -26.55 -17.72 -3.01
N PRO A 83 -26.01 -16.49 -3.15
CA PRO A 83 -24.91 -16.04 -2.31
C PRO A 83 -25.34 -15.84 -0.85
N GLY A 84 -24.53 -16.34 0.08
CA GLY A 84 -24.62 -15.97 1.48
C GLY A 84 -24.09 -14.54 1.71
N ARG A 85 -24.35 -13.96 2.89
CA ARG A 85 -23.98 -12.55 3.21
C ARG A 85 -22.51 -12.25 2.94
N PHE A 86 -21.61 -13.17 3.28
CA PHE A 86 -20.17 -12.98 3.08
C PHE A 86 -19.77 -13.05 1.60
N GLN A 87 -20.33 -14.02 0.86
CA GLN A 87 -20.14 -14.13 -0.60
C GLN A 87 -20.69 -12.89 -1.31
N ALA A 88 -21.88 -12.43 -0.94
CA ALA A 88 -22.48 -11.22 -1.50
C ALA A 88 -21.63 -9.97 -1.30
N SER A 89 -20.91 -9.85 -0.17
CA SER A 89 -19.99 -8.73 0.05
C SER A 89 -18.78 -8.76 -0.91
N ILE A 90 -18.25 -9.94 -1.23
CA ILE A 90 -17.14 -10.08 -2.19
C ILE A 90 -17.63 -9.86 -3.63
N GLU A 91 -18.82 -10.39 -3.97
CA GLU A 91 -19.47 -10.14 -5.26
C GLU A 91 -19.76 -8.65 -5.46
N PHE A 92 -20.23 -7.95 -4.44
CA PHE A 92 -20.41 -6.49 -4.49
C PHE A 92 -19.12 -5.75 -4.82
N VAL A 93 -17.99 -6.15 -4.22
CA VAL A 93 -16.68 -5.55 -4.53
C VAL A 93 -16.27 -5.85 -5.97
N LEU A 94 -16.52 -7.08 -6.45
CA LEU A 94 -16.24 -7.47 -7.83
C LEU A 94 -17.07 -6.66 -8.83
N ASP A 95 -18.38 -6.52 -8.57
CA ASP A 95 -19.28 -5.71 -9.39
C ASP A 95 -18.88 -4.23 -9.35
N PHE A 96 -18.50 -3.70 -8.17
CA PHE A 96 -17.99 -2.33 -8.05
C PHE A 96 -16.76 -2.11 -8.94
N VAL A 97 -15.76 -2.99 -8.88
CA VAL A 97 -14.55 -2.88 -9.72
C VAL A 97 -14.91 -3.00 -11.20
N LYS A 98 -15.83 -3.91 -11.55
CA LYS A 98 -16.29 -4.10 -12.92
C LYS A 98 -16.97 -2.85 -13.45
N ASP A 99 -18.02 -2.38 -12.75
CA ASP A 99 -18.92 -1.34 -13.27
C ASP A 99 -18.33 0.07 -13.13
N GLN A 100 -17.52 0.34 -12.11
CA GLN A 100 -16.96 1.66 -11.85
C GLN A 100 -15.55 1.87 -12.38
N ILE A 101 -14.79 0.79 -12.65
CA ILE A 101 -13.38 0.89 -13.06
C ILE A 101 -13.16 0.27 -14.45
N VAL A 102 -13.54 -1.00 -14.63
CA VAL A 102 -13.15 -1.77 -15.81
C VAL A 102 -14.01 -1.44 -17.02
N GLU A 103 -15.33 -1.49 -16.89
CA GLU A 103 -16.26 -1.22 -18.00
C GLU A 103 -16.15 0.20 -18.58
N PRO A 104 -16.04 1.27 -17.76
CA PRO A 104 -15.89 2.63 -18.30
C PRO A 104 -14.61 2.85 -19.09
N VAL A 105 -13.54 2.09 -18.81
CA VAL A 105 -12.22 2.30 -19.44
C VAL A 105 -11.98 1.31 -20.58
N MET A 106 -12.29 0.04 -20.40
CA MET A 106 -11.94 -1.04 -21.32
C MET A 106 -13.13 -1.71 -22.02
N GLY A 107 -14.35 -1.40 -21.58
CA GLY A 107 -15.56 -2.06 -22.09
C GLY A 107 -15.51 -3.59 -21.94
N GLU A 108 -16.00 -4.29 -22.95
CA GLU A 108 -16.03 -5.75 -22.99
C GLU A 108 -14.64 -6.41 -22.93
N HIS A 109 -13.60 -5.73 -23.45
CA HIS A 109 -12.22 -6.23 -23.45
C HIS A 109 -11.63 -6.34 -22.05
N GLY A 110 -12.17 -5.59 -21.09
CA GLY A 110 -11.75 -5.58 -19.69
C GLY A 110 -12.12 -6.83 -18.90
N LYS A 111 -13.14 -7.59 -19.33
CA LYS A 111 -13.62 -8.78 -18.62
C LYS A 111 -12.53 -9.81 -18.33
N LYS A 112 -11.58 -9.95 -19.23
CA LYS A 112 -10.44 -10.85 -19.09
C LYS A 112 -9.52 -10.47 -17.92
N TYR A 113 -9.42 -9.19 -17.60
CA TYR A 113 -8.52 -8.66 -16.57
C TYR A 113 -9.22 -8.42 -15.23
N LEU A 114 -10.55 -8.54 -15.21
CA LEU A 114 -11.37 -8.30 -14.03
C LEU A 114 -10.92 -9.10 -12.79
N PRO A 115 -10.60 -10.41 -12.87
CA PRO A 115 -10.16 -11.15 -11.70
C PRO A 115 -8.86 -10.60 -11.11
N PHE A 116 -7.90 -10.19 -11.96
CA PHE A 116 -6.63 -9.61 -11.52
C PHE A 116 -6.85 -8.23 -10.88
N LEU A 117 -7.62 -7.35 -11.53
CA LEU A 117 -7.88 -6.00 -11.05
C LEU A 117 -8.69 -6.00 -9.75
N THR A 118 -9.65 -6.91 -9.61
CA THR A 118 -10.40 -7.08 -8.35
C THR A 118 -9.49 -7.60 -7.24
N THR A 119 -8.64 -8.58 -7.52
CA THR A 119 -7.68 -9.09 -6.54
C THR A 119 -6.72 -7.99 -6.09
N LEU A 120 -6.24 -7.17 -7.02
CA LEU A 120 -5.37 -6.03 -6.74
C LEU A 120 -6.09 -4.98 -5.86
N PHE A 121 -7.35 -4.67 -6.16
CA PHE A 121 -8.17 -3.75 -5.37
C PHE A 121 -8.31 -4.23 -3.94
N VAL A 122 -8.77 -5.47 -3.75
CA VAL A 122 -8.97 -6.07 -2.42
C VAL A 122 -7.66 -6.16 -1.66
N ALA A 123 -6.56 -6.54 -2.33
CA ALA A 123 -5.25 -6.62 -1.71
C ALA A 123 -4.77 -5.26 -1.19
N ILE A 124 -4.89 -4.19 -1.98
CA ILE A 124 -4.49 -2.84 -1.57
C ILE A 124 -5.35 -2.37 -0.39
N VAL A 125 -6.67 -2.54 -0.46
CA VAL A 125 -7.57 -2.20 0.66
C VAL A 125 -7.16 -2.95 1.91
N PHE A 126 -6.94 -4.26 1.80
CA PHE A 126 -6.62 -5.11 2.94
C PHE A 126 -5.29 -4.73 3.59
N PHE A 127 -4.24 -4.51 2.79
CA PHE A 127 -2.93 -4.10 3.29
C PHE A 127 -2.93 -2.67 3.87
N ASN A 128 -3.73 -1.76 3.33
CA ASN A 128 -3.84 -0.40 3.85
C ASN A 128 -4.61 -0.37 5.18
N ILE A 129 -5.70 -1.14 5.29
CA ILE A 129 -6.51 -1.21 6.52
C ILE A 129 -5.69 -1.75 7.70
N THR A 130 -4.64 -2.56 7.48
CA THR A 130 -3.78 -3.02 8.58
C THR A 130 -3.17 -1.86 9.39
N GLY A 131 -2.99 -0.67 8.80
CA GLY A 131 -2.49 0.51 9.49
C GLY A 131 -3.47 1.13 10.49
N VAL A 132 -4.77 0.90 10.28
CA VAL A 132 -5.84 1.46 11.11
C VAL A 132 -6.28 0.50 12.22
N ILE A 133 -5.97 -0.80 12.08
CA ILE A 133 -6.34 -1.80 13.07
C ILE A 133 -5.51 -1.61 14.35
N PRO A 134 -6.14 -1.42 15.52
CA PRO A 134 -5.43 -1.41 16.80
C PRO A 134 -4.58 -2.66 16.96
N PHE A 135 -3.39 -2.55 17.56
CA PHE A 135 -2.34 -3.57 17.73
C PHE A 135 -1.47 -3.87 16.50
N LEU A 136 -1.95 -3.74 15.27
CA LEU A 136 -1.10 -3.83 14.07
C LEU A 136 -0.39 -2.50 13.84
N ASN A 137 -1.11 -1.41 13.90
CA ASN A 137 -0.70 0.01 13.95
C ASN A 137 0.36 0.46 12.93
N ILE A 138 0.66 -0.35 11.92
CA ILE A 138 1.55 0.00 10.81
C ILE A 138 0.94 -0.58 9.53
N ALA A 139 0.67 0.29 8.55
CA ALA A 139 0.19 -0.16 7.25
C ALA A 139 1.27 -0.99 6.55
N SER A 140 0.90 -2.16 6.06
CA SER A 140 1.82 -3.05 5.33
C SER A 140 2.43 -2.39 4.09
N THR A 141 1.77 -1.35 3.56
CA THR A 141 2.16 -0.56 2.39
C THR A 141 3.00 0.68 2.72
N SER A 142 3.26 0.98 3.99
CA SER A 142 4.07 2.12 4.41
C SER A 142 5.53 2.01 3.96
N LEU A 143 6.11 0.82 3.95
CA LEU A 143 7.42 0.59 3.34
C LEU A 143 7.28 0.38 1.83
N ILE A 144 8.07 1.09 1.07
CA ILE A 144 8.01 1.17 -0.39
C ILE A 144 8.15 -0.19 -1.13
N GLY A 145 8.69 -1.22 -0.48
CA GLY A 145 8.91 -2.53 -1.10
C GLY A 145 7.62 -3.21 -1.59
N LEU A 146 6.55 -3.21 -0.79
CA LEU A 146 5.27 -3.80 -1.20
C LEU A 146 4.56 -2.98 -2.31
N PRO A 147 4.47 -1.64 -2.21
CA PRO A 147 4.01 -0.80 -3.31
C PRO A 147 4.77 -1.00 -4.62
N ILE A 148 6.09 -1.08 -4.59
CA ILE A 148 6.90 -1.39 -5.79
C ILE A 148 6.55 -2.76 -6.36
N PHE A 149 6.44 -3.78 -5.51
CA PHE A 149 6.07 -5.13 -5.95
C PHE A 149 4.73 -5.14 -6.69
N MET A 150 3.71 -4.47 -6.15
CA MET A 150 2.39 -4.34 -6.80
C MET A 150 2.47 -3.56 -8.11
N ALA A 151 3.21 -2.45 -8.13
CA ALA A 151 3.39 -1.65 -9.34
C ALA A 151 4.14 -2.40 -10.44
N VAL A 152 5.17 -3.17 -10.09
CA VAL A 152 5.92 -4.03 -11.03
C VAL A 152 5.03 -5.14 -11.58
N TRP A 153 4.15 -5.71 -10.78
CA TRP A 153 3.20 -6.74 -11.24
C TRP A 153 2.23 -6.19 -12.30
N VAL A 154 1.68 -5.00 -12.06
CA VAL A 154 0.87 -4.27 -13.05
C VAL A 154 1.70 -3.94 -14.29
N TYR A 155 2.94 -3.47 -14.11
CA TYR A 155 3.87 -3.13 -15.19
C TYR A 155 4.13 -4.35 -16.10
N ILE A 156 4.46 -5.49 -15.52
CA ILE A 156 4.67 -6.75 -16.28
C ILE A 156 3.39 -7.13 -17.05
N LEU A 157 2.22 -6.95 -16.45
CA LEU A 157 0.96 -7.29 -17.08
C LEU A 157 0.73 -6.43 -18.33
N TYR A 158 0.73 -5.10 -18.20
CA TYR A 158 0.43 -4.24 -19.36
C TYR A 158 1.52 -4.32 -20.44
N LEU A 159 2.79 -4.43 -20.06
CA LEU A 159 3.89 -4.61 -20.99
C LEU A 159 3.73 -5.92 -21.78
N SER A 160 3.42 -7.03 -21.09
CA SER A 160 3.22 -8.34 -21.74
C SER A 160 2.04 -8.35 -22.71
N GLN A 161 0.94 -7.66 -22.38
CA GLN A 161 -0.22 -7.57 -23.27
C GLN A 161 0.06 -6.68 -24.49
N GLY A 162 0.73 -5.56 -24.30
CA GLY A 162 1.15 -4.69 -25.41
C GLY A 162 2.11 -5.40 -26.38
N ILE A 163 3.12 -6.10 -25.84
CA ILE A 163 4.05 -6.88 -26.65
C ILE A 163 3.34 -8.05 -27.38
N LYS A 164 2.38 -8.71 -26.74
CA LYS A 164 1.61 -9.78 -27.37
C LYS A 164 0.77 -9.29 -28.55
N LYS A 165 0.24 -8.06 -28.47
CA LYS A 165 -0.62 -7.49 -29.51
C LYS A 165 0.19 -6.94 -30.67
N PHE A 166 1.23 -6.14 -30.41
CA PHE A 166 1.96 -5.40 -31.44
C PHE A 166 3.37 -5.94 -31.75
N GLY A 167 3.83 -6.95 -30.99
CA GLY A 167 5.23 -7.35 -30.99
C GLY A 167 6.14 -6.31 -30.30
N VAL A 168 7.37 -6.68 -29.97
CA VAL A 168 8.32 -5.80 -29.26
C VAL A 168 8.58 -4.50 -30.06
N GLY A 169 8.86 -4.63 -31.36
CA GLY A 169 9.17 -3.47 -32.21
C GLY A 169 7.95 -2.55 -32.43
N GLY A 170 6.75 -3.14 -32.61
CA GLY A 170 5.52 -2.37 -32.78
C GLY A 170 5.14 -1.63 -31.50
N TYR A 171 5.23 -2.28 -30.35
CA TYR A 171 4.95 -1.69 -29.04
C TYR A 171 5.88 -0.50 -28.74
N LEU A 172 7.19 -0.67 -28.97
CA LEU A 172 8.15 0.43 -28.79
C LEU A 172 7.88 1.58 -29.76
N LYS A 173 7.58 1.26 -31.02
CA LYS A 173 7.28 2.29 -32.02
C LYS A 173 6.03 3.09 -31.65
N ASN A 174 4.95 2.44 -31.26
CA ASN A 174 3.70 3.13 -30.91
C ASN A 174 3.86 4.01 -29.66
N ASN A 175 4.55 3.53 -28.63
CA ASN A 175 4.73 4.30 -27.40
C ASN A 175 5.78 5.43 -27.52
N LEU A 176 6.82 5.27 -28.36
CA LEU A 176 7.90 6.26 -28.47
C LEU A 176 7.71 7.24 -29.63
N PHE A 177 6.90 6.86 -30.62
CA PHE A 177 6.70 7.65 -31.84
C PHE A 177 5.20 7.76 -32.15
N PRO A 178 4.41 8.51 -31.36
CA PRO A 178 2.99 8.70 -31.60
C PRO A 178 2.77 9.32 -32.97
N PRO A 179 1.76 8.88 -33.75
CA PRO A 179 1.50 9.39 -35.11
C PRO A 179 1.07 10.87 -35.10
N GLY A 180 1.34 11.59 -36.19
CA GLY A 180 0.90 12.96 -36.36
C GLY A 180 1.84 14.06 -35.86
N VAL A 181 3.01 13.71 -35.31
CA VAL A 181 3.99 14.68 -34.80
C VAL A 181 5.10 14.95 -35.83
N PRO A 182 5.54 16.21 -36.02
CA PRO A 182 6.67 16.55 -36.91
C PRO A 182 7.98 15.87 -36.44
N LYS A 183 8.79 15.42 -37.41
CA LYS A 183 10.02 14.64 -37.13
C LYS A 183 11.00 15.31 -36.16
N PHE A 184 11.09 16.59 -36.18
CA PHE A 184 11.98 17.39 -35.33
C PHE A 184 11.56 17.31 -33.83
N VAL A 185 10.26 17.19 -33.55
CA VAL A 185 9.72 17.12 -32.16
C VAL A 185 10.05 15.78 -31.51
N TYR A 186 10.24 14.71 -32.27
CA TYR A 186 10.60 13.40 -31.71
C TYR A 186 11.92 13.39 -30.94
N ILE A 187 12.86 14.29 -31.24
CA ILE A 187 14.14 14.39 -30.52
C ILE A 187 13.88 14.68 -29.03
N LEU A 188 12.89 15.50 -28.73
CA LEU A 188 12.52 15.84 -27.35
C LEU A 188 11.44 14.89 -26.79
N LEU A 189 10.47 14.50 -27.62
CA LEU A 189 9.32 13.69 -27.22
C LEU A 189 9.72 12.25 -26.85
N THR A 190 10.56 11.60 -27.66
CA THR A 190 10.97 10.21 -27.42
C THR A 190 11.63 9.96 -26.06
N PRO A 191 12.58 10.78 -25.57
CA PRO A 191 13.11 10.61 -24.21
C PRO A 191 12.07 10.81 -23.12
N ILE A 192 11.13 11.74 -23.32
CA ILE A 192 10.05 12.00 -22.35
C ILE A 192 9.09 10.83 -22.30
N GLU A 193 8.62 10.32 -23.44
CA GLU A 193 7.73 9.16 -23.53
C GLU A 193 8.41 7.89 -22.98
N PHE A 194 9.70 7.69 -23.26
CA PHE A 194 10.46 6.60 -22.68
C PHE A 194 10.47 6.69 -21.15
N LEU A 195 10.83 7.85 -20.60
CA LEU A 195 10.84 8.08 -19.15
C LEU A 195 9.45 7.86 -18.53
N GLN A 196 8.41 8.38 -19.20
CA GLN A 196 7.03 8.29 -18.74
C GLN A 196 6.55 6.83 -18.69
N VAL A 197 6.66 6.09 -19.79
CA VAL A 197 6.12 4.74 -19.92
C VAL A 197 6.88 3.74 -19.05
N PHE A 198 8.22 3.82 -19.04
CA PHE A 198 9.04 2.79 -18.41
C PHE A 198 9.41 3.09 -16.96
N ILE A 199 9.45 4.35 -16.55
CA ILE A 199 9.91 4.73 -15.20
C ILE A 199 8.79 5.42 -14.41
N LEU A 200 8.19 6.49 -14.94
CA LEU A 200 7.27 7.32 -14.16
C LEU A 200 5.94 6.60 -13.84
N ARG A 201 5.36 5.86 -14.79
CA ARG A 201 4.10 5.14 -14.52
C ARG A 201 4.20 4.17 -13.34
N PRO A 202 5.15 3.21 -13.30
CA PRO A 202 5.27 2.31 -12.15
C PRO A 202 5.76 3.03 -10.89
N ALA A 203 6.68 4.00 -11.01
CA ALA A 203 7.20 4.74 -9.87
C ALA A 203 6.11 5.58 -9.18
N THR A 204 5.31 6.31 -9.93
CA THR A 204 4.24 7.15 -9.36
C THR A 204 3.14 6.32 -8.70
N LEU A 205 2.80 5.14 -9.23
CA LEU A 205 1.88 4.21 -8.56
C LEU A 205 2.42 3.76 -7.20
N ALA A 206 3.68 3.35 -7.16
CA ALA A 206 4.31 2.87 -5.92
C ALA A 206 4.49 3.99 -4.89
N LEU A 207 5.02 5.15 -5.32
CA LEU A 207 5.25 6.30 -4.45
C LEU A 207 3.95 6.84 -3.85
N ARG A 208 2.88 6.94 -4.63
CA ARG A 208 1.59 7.41 -4.15
C ARG A 208 1.04 6.51 -3.04
N LEU A 209 1.13 5.19 -3.23
CA LEU A 209 0.66 4.23 -2.24
C LEU A 209 1.48 4.32 -0.94
N ALA A 210 2.80 4.37 -1.03
CA ALA A 210 3.68 4.50 0.13
C ALA A 210 3.51 5.86 0.84
N ALA A 211 3.53 6.97 0.09
CA ALA A 211 3.46 8.31 0.66
C ALA A 211 2.15 8.56 1.42
N ASN A 212 1.01 8.13 0.88
CA ASN A 212 -0.27 8.27 1.56
C ASN A 212 -0.30 7.51 2.90
N MET A 213 0.27 6.30 2.94
CA MET A 213 0.29 5.50 4.17
C MET A 213 1.27 6.04 5.20
N ILE A 214 2.43 6.55 4.78
CA ILE A 214 3.39 7.19 5.69
C ILE A 214 2.78 8.45 6.31
N SER A 215 2.22 9.34 5.49
CA SER A 215 1.64 10.60 5.97
C SER A 215 0.43 10.38 6.87
N GLY A 216 -0.46 9.45 6.53
CA GLY A 216 -1.63 9.10 7.35
C GLY A 216 -1.23 8.57 8.73
N HIS A 217 -0.31 7.62 8.76
CA HIS A 217 0.20 7.04 10.00
C HIS A 217 0.88 8.09 10.91
N LEU A 218 1.78 8.93 10.35
CA LEU A 218 2.43 9.98 11.12
C LEU A 218 1.43 10.96 11.74
N LEU A 219 0.38 11.32 10.99
CA LEU A 219 -0.67 12.22 11.49
C LEU A 219 -1.47 11.57 12.63
N LEU A 220 -1.81 10.28 12.50
CA LEU A 220 -2.48 9.50 13.52
C LEU A 220 -1.66 9.43 14.81
N VAL A 221 -0.38 9.04 14.70
CA VAL A 221 0.53 8.94 15.84
C VAL A 221 0.70 10.31 16.50
N LEU A 222 0.83 11.38 15.72
CA LEU A 222 0.91 12.76 16.24
C LEU A 222 -0.31 13.13 17.09
N CYS A 223 -1.53 12.82 16.62
CA CYS A 223 -2.75 13.14 17.35
C CYS A 223 -2.86 12.36 18.65
N PHE A 224 -2.54 11.08 18.64
CA PHE A 224 -2.61 10.25 19.86
C PHE A 224 -1.48 10.56 20.84
N ALA A 225 -0.25 10.81 20.37
CA ALA A 225 0.84 11.27 21.21
C ALA A 225 0.54 12.63 21.87
N ALA A 226 -0.02 13.57 21.10
CA ALA A 226 -0.47 14.84 21.67
C ALA A 226 -1.59 14.66 22.71
N THR A 227 -2.53 13.72 22.45
CA THR A 227 -3.59 13.39 23.42
C THR A 227 -3.00 12.87 24.72
N GLN A 228 -2.04 11.96 24.64
CA GLN A 228 -1.35 11.39 25.79
C GLN A 228 -0.60 12.48 26.58
N TYR A 229 0.17 13.32 25.89
CA TYR A 229 0.92 14.42 26.51
C TYR A 229 -0.01 15.38 27.25
N PHE A 230 -1.08 15.88 26.59
CA PHE A 230 -2.02 16.80 27.23
C PHE A 230 -2.79 16.16 28.39
N PHE A 231 -3.06 14.88 28.34
CA PHE A 231 -3.79 14.18 29.40
C PHE A 231 -2.94 13.96 30.66
N PHE A 232 -1.68 13.51 30.50
CA PHE A 232 -0.84 13.12 31.63
C PHE A 232 0.07 14.25 32.13
N GLU A 233 0.63 15.07 31.26
CA GLU A 233 1.69 16.01 31.62
C GLU A 233 1.22 17.48 31.70
N ALA A 234 0.21 17.86 30.91
CA ALA A 234 -0.28 19.22 30.92
C ALA A 234 -1.05 19.55 32.21
N ALA A 235 -0.91 20.80 32.67
CA ALA A 235 -1.61 21.32 33.85
C ALA A 235 -2.72 22.30 33.47
N GLY A 236 -3.73 22.42 34.34
CA GLY A 236 -4.79 23.42 34.21
C GLY A 236 -5.67 23.27 32.98
N ALA A 237 -5.96 24.36 32.30
CA ALA A 237 -6.84 24.42 31.13
C ALA A 237 -6.28 23.67 29.92
N LEU A 238 -4.95 23.49 29.82
CA LEU A 238 -4.32 22.73 28.74
C LEU A 238 -4.71 21.26 28.73
N LYS A 239 -5.12 20.70 29.89
CA LYS A 239 -5.63 19.34 29.97
C LYS A 239 -6.90 19.14 29.13
N ALA A 240 -7.71 20.17 28.92
CA ALA A 240 -8.89 20.10 28.06
C ALA A 240 -8.51 19.88 26.58
N MET A 241 -7.29 20.25 26.17
CA MET A 241 -6.81 20.03 24.80
C MET A 241 -6.68 18.52 24.48
N SER A 242 -6.54 17.65 25.49
CA SER A 242 -6.51 16.21 25.28
C SER A 242 -7.81 15.69 24.63
N ALA A 243 -8.96 16.27 25.00
CA ALA A 243 -10.24 15.90 24.39
C ALA A 243 -10.30 16.33 22.91
N VAL A 244 -9.77 17.51 22.59
CA VAL A 244 -9.73 18.02 21.21
C VAL A 244 -8.83 17.15 20.34
N THR A 245 -7.61 16.84 20.82
CA THR A 245 -6.66 16.00 20.08
C THR A 245 -7.13 14.56 19.95
N PHE A 246 -7.85 14.02 20.95
CA PHE A 246 -8.45 12.69 20.87
C PHE A 246 -9.56 12.63 19.81
N VAL A 247 -10.47 13.60 19.79
CA VAL A 247 -11.54 13.71 18.78
C VAL A 247 -10.94 13.89 17.38
N ALA A 248 -9.90 14.72 17.25
CA ALA A 248 -9.16 14.89 16.01
C ALA A 248 -8.52 13.56 15.56
N GLY A 249 -7.85 12.82 16.48
CA GLY A 249 -7.28 11.52 16.19
C GLY A 249 -8.33 10.52 15.67
N PHE A 250 -9.50 10.47 16.30
CA PHE A 250 -10.60 9.62 15.83
C PHE A 250 -11.12 10.04 14.46
N ALA A 251 -11.24 11.34 14.18
CA ALA A 251 -11.62 11.84 12.86
C ALA A 251 -10.57 11.45 11.80
N PHE A 252 -9.27 11.49 12.15
CA PHE A 252 -8.20 11.02 11.25
C PHE A 252 -8.21 9.53 11.02
N VAL A 253 -8.61 8.68 11.98
CA VAL A 253 -8.84 7.25 11.75
C VAL A 253 -9.87 7.02 10.65
N LEU A 254 -11.02 7.72 10.72
CA LEU A 254 -12.06 7.62 9.69
C LEU A 254 -11.57 8.14 8.33
N PHE A 255 -10.81 9.23 8.34
CA PHE A 255 -10.20 9.78 7.13
C PHE A 255 -9.18 8.81 6.53
N GLU A 256 -8.36 8.13 7.32
CA GLU A 256 -7.39 7.15 6.84
C GLU A 256 -8.05 5.92 6.21
N ILE A 257 -9.17 5.45 6.78
CA ILE A 257 -9.99 4.39 6.15
C ILE A 257 -10.51 4.85 4.78
N PHE A 258 -11.02 6.08 4.69
CA PHE A 258 -11.48 6.63 3.42
C PHE A 258 -10.35 6.74 2.40
N VAL A 259 -9.19 7.25 2.81
CA VAL A 259 -8.00 7.36 1.95
C VAL A 259 -7.49 5.99 1.52
N ALA A 260 -7.55 4.97 2.38
CA ALA A 260 -7.17 3.60 2.05
C ALA A 260 -8.03 3.03 0.91
N LEU A 261 -9.34 3.26 0.95
CA LEU A 261 -10.28 2.86 -0.11
C LEU A 261 -10.05 3.66 -1.39
N LEU A 262 -9.95 4.99 -1.26
CA LEU A 262 -9.67 5.88 -2.39
C LEU A 262 -8.36 5.53 -3.09
N GLN A 263 -7.32 5.20 -2.33
CA GLN A 263 -6.03 4.82 -2.87
C GLN A 263 -6.09 3.51 -3.67
N ALA A 264 -6.83 2.53 -3.18
CA ALA A 264 -7.07 1.28 -3.92
C ALA A 264 -7.83 1.55 -5.23
N TYR A 265 -8.86 2.39 -5.18
CA TYR A 265 -9.61 2.81 -6.36
C TYR A 265 -8.70 3.48 -7.40
N VAL A 266 -7.95 4.50 -7.00
CA VAL A 266 -7.06 5.24 -7.90
C VAL A 266 -5.96 4.35 -8.47
N PHE A 267 -5.38 3.46 -7.66
CA PHE A 267 -4.34 2.55 -8.12
C PHE A 267 -4.86 1.59 -9.20
N VAL A 268 -6.02 0.97 -8.97
CA VAL A 268 -6.62 0.03 -9.92
C VAL A 268 -7.14 0.75 -11.16
N MET A 269 -7.73 1.95 -11.01
CA MET A 269 -8.17 2.78 -12.12
C MET A 269 -7.01 3.13 -13.05
N LEU A 270 -5.88 3.62 -12.52
CA LEU A 270 -4.69 3.91 -13.32
C LEU A 270 -4.10 2.64 -13.95
N SER A 271 -4.10 1.53 -13.23
CA SER A 271 -3.65 0.24 -13.78
C SER A 271 -4.50 -0.19 -14.97
N THR A 272 -5.82 0.01 -14.89
CA THR A 272 -6.76 -0.27 -15.98
C THR A 272 -6.54 0.65 -17.19
N VAL A 273 -6.32 1.95 -16.93
CA VAL A 273 -6.00 2.92 -17.99
C VAL A 273 -4.69 2.55 -18.69
N TYR A 274 -3.62 2.22 -17.94
CA TYR A 274 -2.34 1.83 -18.54
C TYR A 274 -2.45 0.53 -19.34
N LEU A 275 -3.26 -0.40 -18.85
CA LEU A 275 -3.53 -1.65 -19.57
C LEU A 275 -4.33 -1.39 -20.85
N ASN A 276 -5.33 -0.50 -20.81
CA ASN A 276 -6.09 -0.09 -22.01
C ASN A 276 -5.19 0.56 -23.04
N MET A 277 -4.40 1.55 -22.63
CA MET A 277 -3.43 2.22 -23.53
C MET A 277 -2.41 1.24 -24.16
N ALA A 278 -2.07 0.15 -23.44
CA ALA A 278 -1.13 -0.85 -23.99
C ALA A 278 -1.76 -1.76 -25.03
N ILE A 279 -3.10 -1.90 -25.03
CA ILE A 279 -3.82 -2.79 -25.98
C ILE A 279 -4.67 -2.04 -26.99
N GLU A 280 -4.88 -0.73 -26.84
CA GLU A 280 -5.62 0.11 -27.79
C GLU A 280 -4.75 0.42 -28.99
N GLU A 281 -5.34 0.40 -30.17
CA GLU A 281 -4.68 0.87 -31.40
C GLU A 281 -4.91 2.39 -31.47
N GLU A 282 -3.85 3.19 -31.51
CA GLU A 282 -3.98 4.58 -31.92
C GLU A 282 -4.36 4.63 -33.41
N HIS A 283 -5.59 5.03 -33.70
CA HIS A 283 -6.11 5.29 -35.02
C HIS A 283 -5.60 6.62 -35.57
#